data_ea67fa4a0546f02ca523fd860c0efc72
#
_entry.id   ea67fa4a0546f02ca523fd860c0efc72
#
_cell.length_a   1.000
_cell.length_b   1.000
_cell.length_c   1.000
_cell.angle_alpha   90.00
_cell.angle_beta   90.00
_cell.angle_gamma   90.00
#
_symmetry.space_group_name_H-M   'P 1'
#
loop_
_entity.id
_entity.type
_entity.pdbx_description
1 polymer ?
#
loop_
_entity_poly.entity_id
_entity_poly.type
_entity_poly.pdbx_seq_one_letter_code
_entity_poly.pdbx_strand_id
1 'polypeptide(L)'
;MRVAMAGLDTLTTSSRATRASRSVGASIIERSPVLKLCRNPKFIAYVVVFVYSMARAVPVMFVPHFGGDWRILWLIDMVTAIPYTWGLIEMVAGQKLWHRIIGAATAAVTFLAPYVYFLIYGRHAPPGIWFAIACIFFGGILLEVLRYMRDRAVKEGLAARP
;
A
#
# COMPACT_ATOMS: atom_id res chain seq x y z
N MET A 1 51.99 -33.11 5.74
CA MET A 1 50.78 -33.09 6.60
C MET A 1 50.48 -31.74 7.30
N ARG A 2 51.29 -30.68 7.13
CA ARG A 2 51.08 -29.35 7.74
C ARG A 2 50.35 -28.33 6.83
N VAL A 3 50.22 -28.57 5.55
CA VAL A 3 49.60 -27.61 4.60
C VAL A 3 48.08 -27.69 4.59
N ALA A 4 47.49 -28.83 4.97
CA ALA A 4 46.03 -29.02 4.96
C ALA A 4 45.33 -28.36 6.15
N MET A 5 46.02 -28.05 7.24
CA MET A 5 45.38 -27.39 8.42
C MET A 5 45.25 -25.87 8.26
N ALA A 6 46.12 -25.20 7.53
CA ALA A 6 46.05 -23.74 7.32
C ALA A 6 44.82 -23.31 6.49
N GLY A 7 44.29 -24.17 5.61
CA GLY A 7 43.11 -23.91 4.80
C GLY A 7 41.77 -23.97 5.57
N LEU A 8 41.70 -24.78 6.61
CA LEU A 8 40.49 -24.93 7.43
C LEU A 8 40.30 -23.71 8.36
N ASP A 9 41.38 -23.13 8.88
CA ASP A 9 41.32 -21.98 9.79
C ASP A 9 40.85 -20.68 9.08
N THR A 10 41.21 -20.52 7.82
CA THR A 10 40.78 -19.36 7.01
C THR A 10 39.31 -19.43 6.64
N LEU A 11 38.76 -20.60 6.40
CA LEU A 11 37.31 -20.79 6.11
C LEU A 11 36.45 -20.58 7.35
N THR A 12 36.93 -20.99 8.51
CA THR A 12 36.20 -20.81 9.77
C THR A 12 36.21 -19.36 10.26
N THR A 13 37.31 -18.63 10.06
CA THR A 13 37.39 -17.19 10.37
C THR A 13 36.52 -16.34 9.45
N SER A 14 36.47 -16.65 8.13
CA SER A 14 35.57 -15.96 7.19
C SER A 14 34.10 -16.18 7.51
N SER A 15 33.72 -17.39 7.88
CA SER A 15 32.34 -17.71 8.29
C SER A 15 31.91 -17.01 9.59
N ARG A 16 32.82 -16.86 10.56
CA ARG A 16 32.57 -16.12 11.80
C ARG A 16 32.44 -14.61 11.55
N ALA A 17 33.27 -14.02 10.71
CA ALA A 17 33.22 -12.60 10.38
C ALA A 17 31.90 -12.24 9.67
N THR A 18 31.42 -13.07 8.75
CA THR A 18 30.15 -12.88 8.04
C THR A 18 28.95 -13.03 9.02
N ARG A 19 29.01 -13.94 9.99
CA ARG A 19 27.98 -14.08 11.02
C ARG A 19 27.94 -12.89 11.97
N ALA A 20 29.11 -12.40 12.39
CA ALA A 20 29.24 -11.24 13.28
C ALA A 20 28.73 -9.96 12.57
N SER A 21 29.04 -9.73 11.31
CA SER A 21 28.54 -8.58 10.56
C SER A 21 27.03 -8.62 10.36
N ARG A 22 26.44 -9.81 10.13
CA ARG A 22 24.97 -9.98 10.09
C ARG A 22 24.30 -9.69 11.43
N SER A 23 24.89 -10.11 12.53
CA SER A 23 24.33 -9.87 13.88
C SER A 23 24.41 -8.40 14.27
N VAL A 24 25.47 -7.69 13.92
CA VAL A 24 25.63 -6.25 14.15
C VAL A 24 24.63 -5.47 13.27
N GLY A 25 24.49 -5.83 12.00
CA GLY A 25 23.49 -5.21 11.11
C GLY A 25 22.06 -5.40 11.62
N ALA A 26 21.72 -6.60 12.10
CA ALA A 26 20.41 -6.87 12.69
C ALA A 26 20.15 -6.05 13.96
N SER A 27 21.14 -5.89 14.82
CA SER A 27 21.01 -5.10 16.05
C SER A 27 20.89 -3.59 15.81
N ILE A 28 21.52 -3.06 14.76
CA ILE A 28 21.40 -1.65 14.34
C ILE A 28 19.98 -1.39 13.78
N ILE A 29 19.45 -2.30 12.98
CA ILE A 29 18.09 -2.21 12.43
C ILE A 29 17.06 -2.27 13.56
N GLU A 30 17.29 -3.09 14.57
CA GLU A 30 16.38 -3.25 15.70
C GLU A 30 16.37 -2.02 16.63
N ARG A 31 17.46 -1.29 16.73
CA ARG A 31 17.59 -0.07 17.55
C ARG A 31 17.10 1.20 16.85
N SER A 32 17.01 1.23 15.53
CA SER A 32 16.56 2.43 14.81
C SER A 32 15.05 2.45 14.61
N PRO A 33 14.31 3.38 15.28
CA PRO A 33 12.86 3.51 15.09
C PRO A 33 12.49 3.85 13.64
N VAL A 34 13.36 4.59 12.93
CA VAL A 34 13.15 4.97 11.53
C VAL A 34 13.19 3.74 10.62
N LEU A 35 14.15 2.84 10.81
CA LEU A 35 14.25 1.62 10.02
C LEU A 35 13.07 0.65 10.26
N LYS A 36 12.57 0.58 11.50
CA LYS A 36 11.34 -0.17 11.82
C LYS A 36 10.13 0.42 11.09
N LEU A 37 10.03 1.74 11.05
CA LEU A 37 8.95 2.44 10.36
C LEU A 37 9.01 2.21 8.85
N CYS A 38 10.19 2.34 8.22
CA CYS A 38 10.40 2.08 6.80
C CYS A 38 10.17 0.61 6.39
N ARG A 39 10.21 -0.32 7.34
CA ARG A 39 9.92 -1.73 7.11
C ARG A 39 8.42 -2.07 7.28
N ASN A 40 7.63 -1.17 7.83
CA ASN A 40 6.20 -1.37 7.99
C ASN A 40 5.49 -1.19 6.64
N PRO A 41 4.84 -2.24 6.09
CA PRO A 41 4.19 -2.16 4.77
C PRO A 41 3.05 -1.13 4.75
N LYS A 42 2.37 -0.90 5.86
CA LYS A 42 1.34 0.13 5.97
C LYS A 42 1.94 1.52 5.82
N PHE A 43 3.06 1.79 6.49
CA PHE A 43 3.75 3.07 6.38
C PHE A 43 4.24 3.33 4.95
N ILE A 44 4.82 2.30 4.30
CA ILE A 44 5.25 2.40 2.91
C ILE A 44 4.05 2.73 2.00
N ALA A 45 2.90 2.08 2.21
CA ALA A 45 1.69 2.37 1.44
C ALA A 45 1.26 3.84 1.58
N TYR A 46 1.26 4.40 2.80
CA TYR A 46 0.96 5.81 3.01
C TYR A 46 1.94 6.74 2.30
N VAL A 47 3.24 6.47 2.40
CA VAL A 47 4.27 7.29 1.74
C VAL A 47 4.11 7.24 0.22
N VAL A 48 3.93 6.04 -0.36
CA VAL A 48 3.79 5.86 -1.80
C VAL A 48 2.56 6.59 -2.33
N VAL A 49 1.40 6.42 -1.67
CA VAL A 49 0.15 7.08 -2.10
C VAL A 49 0.26 8.59 -1.94
N PHE A 50 0.86 9.07 -0.85
CA PHE A 50 1.06 10.50 -0.61
C PHE A 50 1.96 11.14 -1.67
N VAL A 51 3.12 10.52 -1.97
CA VAL A 51 4.03 10.99 -3.03
C VAL A 51 3.35 10.95 -4.39
N TYR A 52 2.61 9.88 -4.68
CA TYR A 52 1.83 9.80 -5.92
C TYR A 52 0.78 10.91 -6.03
N SER A 53 0.05 11.19 -4.96
CA SER A 53 -0.94 12.29 -4.92
C SER A 53 -0.30 13.66 -5.13
N MET A 54 0.87 13.89 -4.56
CA MET A 54 1.66 15.11 -4.83
C MET A 54 2.07 15.21 -6.29
N ALA A 55 2.58 14.13 -6.88
CA ALA A 55 3.04 14.11 -8.25
C ALA A 55 1.91 14.25 -9.28
N ARG A 56 0.72 13.71 -8.97
CA ARG A 56 -0.46 13.74 -9.85
C ARG A 56 -0.95 15.15 -10.15
N ALA A 57 -0.79 16.08 -9.24
CA ALA A 57 -1.22 17.45 -9.42
C ALA A 57 -0.30 18.26 -10.35
N VAL A 58 0.97 17.83 -10.52
CA VAL A 58 1.95 18.55 -11.36
C VAL A 58 1.48 18.72 -12.81
N PRO A 59 0.96 17.70 -13.51
CA PRO A 59 0.45 17.86 -14.88
C PRO A 59 -0.69 18.88 -15.00
N VAL A 60 -1.49 19.07 -13.93
CA VAL A 60 -2.63 20.00 -13.94
C VAL A 60 -2.17 21.45 -14.03
N MET A 61 -0.98 21.77 -13.52
CA MET A 61 -0.39 23.10 -13.61
C MET A 61 -0.14 23.53 -15.07
N PHE A 62 0.02 22.57 -15.98
CA PHE A 62 0.31 22.78 -17.39
C PHE A 62 -0.94 22.69 -18.29
N VAL A 63 -2.12 22.45 -17.70
CA VAL A 63 -3.37 22.38 -18.49
C VAL A 63 -3.82 23.80 -18.81
N PRO A 64 -3.80 24.22 -20.09
CA PRO A 64 -4.26 25.53 -20.49
C PRO A 64 -5.77 25.65 -20.21
N HIS A 65 -6.18 26.85 -19.74
CA HIS A 65 -7.57 27.19 -19.44
C HIS A 65 -8.24 26.33 -18.35
N PHE A 66 -7.50 25.88 -17.36
CA PHE A 66 -8.09 25.30 -16.17
C PHE A 66 -8.86 26.38 -15.40
N GLY A 67 -10.21 26.29 -15.38
CA GLY A 67 -11.09 27.29 -14.75
C GLY A 67 -11.06 27.31 -13.22
N GLY A 68 -10.40 26.35 -12.59
CA GLY A 68 -10.23 26.23 -11.14
C GLY A 68 -8.82 26.59 -10.67
N ASP A 69 -8.66 26.72 -9.36
CA ASP A 69 -7.33 26.89 -8.77
C ASP A 69 -6.65 25.53 -8.60
N TRP A 70 -5.53 25.34 -9.29
CA TRP A 70 -4.73 24.10 -9.19
C TRP A 70 -4.22 23.83 -7.76
N ARG A 71 -4.02 24.89 -6.95
CA ARG A 71 -3.58 24.76 -5.54
C ARG A 71 -4.65 24.10 -4.69
N ILE A 72 -5.92 24.46 -4.92
CA ILE A 72 -7.05 23.84 -4.23
C ILE A 72 -7.15 22.37 -4.60
N LEU A 73 -7.02 22.04 -5.89
CA LEU A 73 -7.03 20.65 -6.35
C LEU A 73 -5.89 19.83 -5.71
N TRP A 74 -4.69 20.42 -5.70
CA TRP A 74 -3.52 19.82 -5.08
C TRP A 74 -3.72 19.56 -3.57
N LEU A 75 -4.32 20.55 -2.87
CA LEU A 75 -4.65 20.40 -1.45
C LEU A 75 -5.68 19.28 -1.22
N ILE A 76 -6.71 19.20 -2.07
CA ILE A 76 -7.71 18.12 -2.00
C ILE A 76 -7.02 16.77 -2.17
N ASP A 77 -6.16 16.61 -3.17
CA ASP A 77 -5.42 15.36 -3.41
C ASP A 77 -4.54 14.95 -2.23
N MET A 78 -3.85 15.91 -1.62
CA MET A 78 -3.00 15.64 -0.46
C MET A 78 -3.81 15.24 0.79
N VAL A 79 -4.87 15.98 1.08
CA VAL A 79 -5.72 15.71 2.26
C VAL A 79 -6.45 14.39 2.11
N THR A 80 -6.95 14.07 0.91
CA THR A 80 -7.66 12.82 0.65
C THR A 80 -6.75 11.60 0.54
N ALA A 81 -5.44 11.77 0.32
CA ALA A 81 -4.48 10.67 0.23
C ALA A 81 -4.44 9.82 1.51
N ILE A 82 -4.57 10.44 2.69
CA ILE A 82 -4.53 9.74 3.98
C ILE A 82 -5.75 8.83 4.16
N PRO A 83 -6.99 9.34 4.14
CA PRO A 83 -8.18 8.49 4.29
C PRO A 83 -8.33 7.51 3.12
N TYR A 84 -7.91 7.85 1.91
CA TYR A 84 -7.87 6.94 0.77
C TYR A 84 -6.98 5.71 1.06
N THR A 85 -5.76 5.94 1.54
CA THR A 85 -4.84 4.86 1.86
C THR A 85 -5.35 4.00 3.00
N TRP A 86 -5.92 4.63 4.04
CA TRP A 86 -6.57 3.91 5.13
C TRP A 86 -7.71 3.03 4.60
N GLY A 87 -8.56 3.60 3.75
CA GLY A 87 -9.67 2.88 3.13
C GLY A 87 -9.24 1.66 2.34
N LEU A 88 -8.18 1.78 1.53
CA LEU A 88 -7.62 0.64 0.80
C LEU A 88 -7.06 -0.44 1.73
N ILE A 89 -6.35 -0.04 2.79
CA ILE A 89 -5.80 -0.98 3.77
C ILE A 89 -6.93 -1.72 4.48
N GLU A 90 -7.97 -1.02 4.94
CA GLU A 90 -9.11 -1.66 5.61
C GLU A 90 -9.93 -2.54 4.66
N MET A 91 -10.10 -2.14 3.41
CA MET A 91 -10.75 -2.97 2.39
C MET A 91 -10.02 -4.30 2.18
N VAL A 92 -8.68 -4.27 2.13
CA VAL A 92 -7.87 -5.46 1.85
C VAL A 92 -7.57 -6.27 3.11
N ALA A 93 -7.19 -5.63 4.21
CA ALA A 93 -6.67 -6.27 5.42
C ALA A 93 -7.65 -6.25 6.61
N GLY A 94 -8.80 -5.60 6.49
CA GLY A 94 -9.81 -5.52 7.54
C GLY A 94 -10.33 -6.90 7.95
N GLN A 95 -10.36 -7.17 9.25
CA GLN A 95 -10.79 -8.47 9.78
C GLN A 95 -12.32 -8.62 9.79
N LYS A 96 -13.05 -7.52 10.05
CA LYS A 96 -14.51 -7.51 10.10
C LYS A 96 -15.08 -7.01 8.77
N LEU A 97 -16.19 -7.62 8.32
CA LEU A 97 -16.89 -7.21 7.09
C LEU A 97 -17.22 -5.72 7.09
N TRP A 98 -17.70 -5.20 8.21
CA TRP A 98 -18.03 -3.79 8.34
C TRP A 98 -16.83 -2.85 8.12
N HIS A 99 -15.66 -3.18 8.65
CA HIS A 99 -14.43 -2.40 8.41
C HIS A 99 -14.05 -2.39 6.93
N ARG A 100 -14.22 -3.51 6.24
CA ARG A 100 -13.95 -3.62 4.80
C ARG A 100 -14.91 -2.79 3.97
N ILE A 101 -16.20 -2.80 4.32
CA ILE A 101 -17.22 -1.99 3.64
C ILE A 101 -16.94 -0.50 3.84
N ILE A 102 -16.67 -0.07 5.07
CA ILE A 102 -16.30 1.33 5.35
C ILE A 102 -15.01 1.67 4.61
N GLY A 103 -14.01 0.79 4.62
CA GLY A 103 -12.76 0.99 3.89
C GLY A 103 -12.99 1.21 2.41
N ALA A 104 -13.80 0.37 1.76
CA ALA A 104 -14.15 0.51 0.35
C ALA A 104 -14.91 1.81 0.06
N ALA A 105 -15.89 2.15 0.89
CA ALA A 105 -16.67 3.38 0.76
C ALA A 105 -15.77 4.61 0.93
N THR A 106 -14.90 4.63 1.93
CA THR A 106 -13.94 5.72 2.17
C THR A 106 -13.00 5.88 0.99
N ALA A 107 -12.43 4.77 0.48
CA ALA A 107 -11.55 4.81 -0.69
C ALA A 107 -12.28 5.36 -1.93
N ALA A 108 -13.51 4.95 -2.20
CA ALA A 108 -14.29 5.44 -3.32
C ALA A 108 -14.60 6.93 -3.19
N VAL A 109 -15.10 7.38 -2.04
CA VAL A 109 -15.47 8.79 -1.80
C VAL A 109 -14.26 9.70 -1.90
N THR A 110 -13.15 9.34 -1.27
CA THR A 110 -11.93 10.15 -1.29
C THR A 110 -11.26 10.17 -2.65
N PHE A 111 -11.35 9.08 -3.42
CA PHE A 111 -10.89 9.05 -4.80
C PHE A 111 -11.74 9.96 -5.71
N LEU A 112 -13.04 10.05 -5.47
CA LEU A 112 -13.94 10.92 -6.23
C LEU A 112 -13.75 12.41 -5.92
N ALA A 113 -13.32 12.77 -4.73
CA ALA A 113 -13.29 14.16 -4.26
C ALA A 113 -12.60 15.15 -5.25
N PRO A 114 -11.41 14.89 -5.80
CA PRO A 114 -10.79 15.80 -6.77
C PRO A 114 -11.58 15.89 -8.09
N TYR A 115 -12.33 14.84 -8.46
CA TYR A 115 -13.12 14.85 -9.69
C TYR A 115 -14.42 15.62 -9.56
N VAL A 116 -15.00 15.66 -8.37
CA VAL A 116 -16.10 16.57 -8.05
C VAL A 116 -15.66 18.01 -8.26
N TYR A 117 -14.45 18.37 -7.85
CA TYR A 117 -13.88 19.70 -8.12
C TYR A 117 -13.77 19.98 -9.63
N PHE A 118 -13.32 19.00 -10.43
CA PHE A 118 -13.28 19.13 -11.90
C PHE A 118 -14.68 19.32 -12.53
N LEU A 119 -15.69 18.64 -12.00
CA LEU A 119 -17.06 18.75 -12.50
C LEU A 119 -17.66 20.14 -12.20
N ILE A 120 -17.38 20.69 -11.02
CA ILE A 120 -17.83 22.03 -10.62
C ILE A 120 -17.29 23.12 -11.59
N TYR A 121 -16.07 22.95 -12.07
CA TYR A 121 -15.45 23.89 -13.02
C TYR A 121 -15.68 23.52 -14.50
N GLY A 122 -16.70 22.73 -14.78
CA GLY A 122 -17.16 22.42 -16.17
C GLY A 122 -16.27 21.44 -16.93
N ARG A 123 -15.40 20.70 -16.24
CA ARG A 123 -14.56 19.68 -16.87
C ARG A 123 -15.12 18.29 -16.63
N HIS A 124 -15.20 17.49 -17.70
CA HIS A 124 -15.58 16.09 -17.60
C HIS A 124 -14.43 15.27 -17.06
N ALA A 125 -14.73 14.35 -16.12
CA ALA A 125 -13.75 13.40 -15.65
C ALA A 125 -13.35 12.45 -16.80
N PRO A 126 -12.05 12.20 -17.00
CA PRO A 126 -11.60 11.23 -18.00
C PRO A 126 -12.23 9.85 -17.78
N PRO A 127 -12.54 9.08 -18.84
CA PRO A 127 -13.22 7.78 -18.70
C PRO A 127 -12.43 6.76 -17.85
N GLY A 128 -11.10 6.88 -17.81
CA GLY A 128 -10.26 6.03 -16.95
C GLY A 128 -10.56 6.13 -15.47
N ILE A 129 -11.17 7.24 -15.01
CA ILE A 129 -11.56 7.42 -13.62
C ILE A 129 -12.77 6.57 -13.27
N TRP A 130 -13.77 6.53 -14.13
CA TRP A 130 -14.93 5.67 -13.95
C TRP A 130 -14.51 4.21 -13.91
N PHE A 131 -13.53 3.84 -14.74
CA PHE A 131 -12.90 2.52 -14.70
C PHE A 131 -12.20 2.26 -13.37
N ALA A 132 -11.41 3.21 -12.83
CA ALA A 132 -10.74 3.07 -11.54
C ALA A 132 -11.74 2.92 -10.38
N ILE A 133 -12.83 3.69 -10.38
CA ILE A 133 -13.90 3.57 -9.39
C ILE A 133 -14.56 2.19 -9.48
N ALA A 134 -14.87 1.74 -10.70
CA ALA A 134 -15.41 0.41 -10.92
C ALA A 134 -14.44 -0.67 -10.39
N CYS A 135 -13.15 -0.57 -10.68
CA CYS A 135 -12.13 -1.50 -10.16
C CYS A 135 -12.08 -1.54 -8.62
N ILE A 136 -12.20 -0.40 -7.95
CA ILE A 136 -12.24 -0.36 -6.47
C ILE A 136 -13.48 -1.09 -5.97
N PHE A 137 -14.64 -0.81 -6.57
CA PHE A 137 -15.91 -1.37 -6.13
C PHE A 137 -15.99 -2.88 -6.41
N PHE A 138 -15.76 -3.28 -7.67
CA PHE A 138 -15.80 -4.68 -8.08
C PHE A 138 -14.64 -5.49 -7.48
N GLY A 139 -13.46 -4.87 -7.32
CA GLY A 139 -12.32 -5.49 -6.64
C GLY A 139 -12.63 -5.79 -5.17
N GLY A 140 -13.32 -4.88 -4.48
CA GLY A 140 -13.79 -5.11 -3.11
C GLY A 140 -14.77 -6.29 -3.01
N ILE A 141 -15.75 -6.35 -3.92
CA ILE A 141 -16.72 -7.46 -4.00
C ILE A 141 -16.00 -8.79 -4.30
N LEU A 142 -15.11 -8.78 -5.29
CA LEU A 142 -14.35 -9.98 -5.68
C LEU A 142 -13.51 -10.51 -4.52
N LEU A 143 -12.81 -9.64 -3.80
CA LEU A 143 -12.04 -10.03 -2.63
C LEU A 143 -12.92 -10.66 -1.55
N GLU A 144 -14.13 -10.17 -1.35
CA GLU A 144 -15.06 -10.74 -0.37
C GLU A 144 -15.59 -12.11 -0.79
N VAL A 145 -15.92 -12.27 -2.08
CA VAL A 145 -16.31 -13.56 -2.64
C VAL A 145 -15.19 -14.60 -2.50
N LEU A 146 -13.95 -14.23 -2.84
CA LEU A 146 -12.79 -15.11 -2.71
C LEU A 146 -12.54 -15.52 -1.25
N ARG A 147 -12.72 -14.61 -0.30
CA ARG A 147 -12.63 -14.92 1.13
C ARG A 147 -13.71 -15.89 1.56
N TYR A 148 -14.95 -15.63 1.17
CA TYR A 148 -16.06 -16.52 1.48
C TYR A 148 -15.81 -17.94 0.94
N MET A 149 -15.38 -18.06 -0.32
CA MET A 149 -15.05 -19.37 -0.92
C MET A 149 -13.92 -20.08 -0.18
N ARG A 150 -12.87 -19.35 0.19
CA ARG A 150 -11.76 -19.90 0.96
C ARG A 150 -12.22 -20.39 2.33
N ASP A 151 -13.00 -19.59 3.05
CA ASP A 151 -13.46 -19.93 4.41
C ASP A 151 -14.42 -21.13 4.37
N ARG A 152 -15.21 -21.26 3.31
CA ARG A 152 -16.06 -22.41 3.05
C ARG A 152 -15.22 -23.67 2.78
N ALA A 153 -14.23 -23.59 1.89
CA ALA A 153 -13.34 -24.73 1.58
C ALA A 153 -12.58 -25.23 2.81
N VAL A 154 -12.13 -24.30 3.68
CA VAL A 154 -11.48 -24.67 4.96
C VAL A 154 -12.45 -25.40 5.88
N LYS A 155 -13.69 -24.95 6.02
CA LYS A 155 -14.71 -25.62 6.85
C LYS A 155 -15.04 -27.02 6.32
N GLU A 156 -15.22 -27.18 5.02
CA GLU A 156 -15.48 -28.46 4.38
C GLU A 156 -14.27 -29.43 4.54
N GLY A 157 -13.05 -28.93 4.39
CA GLY A 157 -11.83 -29.72 4.62
C GLY A 157 -11.60 -30.13 6.07
N LEU A 158 -12.05 -29.33 7.05
CA LEU A 158 -12.01 -29.69 8.48
C LEU A 158 -13.10 -30.71 8.84
N ALA A 159 -14.28 -30.62 8.23
CA ALA A 159 -15.38 -31.53 8.46
C ALA A 159 -15.15 -32.93 7.84
N ALA A 160 -14.30 -33.03 6.82
CA ALA A 160 -13.95 -34.28 6.14
C ALA A 160 -12.79 -35.06 6.81
N ARG A 161 -12.21 -34.54 7.89
CA ARG A 161 -11.20 -35.27 8.68
C ARG A 161 -11.91 -36.06 9.78
N PRO A 162 -11.84 -37.42 9.74
CA PRO A 162 -12.40 -38.29 10.79
C PRO A 162 -11.65 -38.11 12.11
#